data_a4f183e9fc14018c171f87fa47c52af6
#
_entry.id   a4f183e9fc14018c171f87fa47c52af6
#
_cell.length_a   1.000
_cell.length_b   1.000
_cell.length_c   1.000
_cell.angle_alpha   90.00
_cell.angle_beta   90.00
_cell.angle_gamma   90.00
#
_symmetry.space_group_name_H-M   'P 1'
#
loop_
_entity.id
_entity.type
_entity.pdbx_description
1 polymer ?
#
loop_
_entity_poly.entity_id
_entity_poly.type
_entity_poly.pdbx_seq_one_letter_code
_entity_poly.pdbx_strand_id
1 'polypeptide(L)'
;MDCYGGDYVKLAFHLGLNGTDIGTLVPSPFVMIKGVQFTGPRHSTYDDFKILEEMVSDGKVQLNIEKEYSFSLESVREAYRSLKLGHTRGKRIIKIRE
;
A
#
# COMPACT_ATOMS: atom_id res chain seq x y z
N MET A 1 11.11 -3.41 -5.08
CA MET A 1 10.34 -2.40 -4.34
C MET A 1 9.95 -2.93 -2.97
N ASP A 2 10.17 -2.15 -1.94
CA ASP A 2 9.82 -2.50 -0.56
C ASP A 2 8.54 -1.77 -0.12
N CYS A 3 7.54 -2.53 0.30
CA CYS A 3 6.25 -2.01 0.78
C CYS A 3 6.03 -2.26 2.29
N TYR A 4 7.00 -2.88 2.95
CA TYR A 4 6.87 -3.31 4.34
C TYR A 4 7.79 -2.55 5.30
N GLY A 5 9.00 -2.23 4.89
CA GLY A 5 10.05 -1.66 5.74
C GLY A 5 10.85 -2.72 6.48
N GLY A 6 11.37 -2.35 7.66
CA GLY A 6 12.23 -3.24 8.43
C GLY A 6 13.57 -3.49 7.77
N ASP A 7 14.00 -4.74 7.76
CA ASP A 7 15.32 -5.14 7.26
C ASP A 7 15.34 -5.51 5.76
N TYR A 8 14.22 -5.40 5.05
CA TYR A 8 14.16 -5.77 3.63
C TYR A 8 15.06 -4.90 2.75
N VAL A 9 15.14 -3.60 3.02
CA VAL A 9 16.06 -2.70 2.30
C VAL A 9 17.51 -3.07 2.57
N LYS A 10 17.86 -3.43 3.79
CA LYS A 10 19.20 -3.91 4.14
C LYS A 10 19.53 -5.20 3.40
N LEU A 11 18.58 -6.13 3.33
CA LEU A 11 18.72 -7.36 2.56
C LEU A 11 19.01 -7.07 1.08
N ALA A 12 18.32 -6.11 0.48
CA ALA A 12 18.56 -5.70 -0.91
C ALA A 12 20.00 -5.22 -1.12
N PHE A 13 20.55 -4.44 -0.21
CA PHE A 13 21.97 -4.04 -0.24
C PHE A 13 22.90 -5.24 -0.10
N HIS A 14 22.61 -6.19 0.76
CA HIS A 14 23.39 -7.43 0.88
C HIS A 14 23.39 -8.28 -0.39
N LEU A 15 22.30 -8.19 -1.18
CA LEU A 15 22.20 -8.85 -2.49
C LEU A 15 22.91 -8.09 -3.61
N GLY A 16 23.57 -6.99 -3.31
CA GLY A 16 24.39 -6.22 -4.25
C GLY A 16 23.65 -5.12 -5.01
N LEU A 17 22.41 -4.78 -4.62
CA LEU A 17 21.69 -3.67 -5.21
C LEU A 17 22.20 -2.32 -4.67
N ASN A 18 22.19 -1.31 -5.54
CA ASN A 18 22.49 0.06 -5.14
C ASN A 18 21.22 0.78 -4.65
N GLY A 19 21.38 1.86 -3.91
CA GLY A 19 20.25 2.65 -3.42
C GLY A 19 19.32 3.15 -4.52
N THR A 20 19.87 3.46 -5.70
CA THR A 20 19.10 3.89 -6.87
C THR A 20 18.25 2.79 -7.51
N ASP A 21 18.56 1.52 -7.23
CA ASP A 21 17.81 0.36 -7.73
C ASP A 21 16.66 -0.05 -6.77
N ILE A 22 16.62 0.57 -5.61
CA ILE A 22 15.69 0.23 -4.54
C ILE A 22 14.67 1.35 -4.35
N GLY A 23 13.40 1.02 -4.46
CA GLY A 23 12.30 1.89 -4.08
C GLY A 23 11.64 1.39 -2.80
N THR A 24 11.22 2.29 -1.93
CA THR A 24 10.46 1.95 -0.72
C THR A 24 9.29 2.90 -0.50
N LEU A 25 8.21 2.37 0.09
CA LEU A 25 7.08 3.16 0.58
C LEU A 25 7.23 3.51 2.07
N VAL A 26 8.24 2.96 2.75
CA VAL A 26 8.44 3.13 4.19
C VAL A 26 9.64 4.02 4.45
N PRO A 27 9.44 5.27 4.86
CA PRO A 27 10.54 6.17 5.17
C PRO A 27 11.27 5.72 6.44
N SER A 28 12.60 5.79 6.40
CA SER A 28 13.45 5.59 7.57
C SER A 28 14.75 6.39 7.41
N PRO A 29 15.44 6.71 8.51
CA PRO A 29 16.75 7.38 8.43
C PRO A 29 17.75 6.61 7.55
N PHE A 30 17.78 5.29 7.66
CA PHE A 30 18.64 4.43 6.84
C PHE A 30 18.36 4.59 5.34
N VAL A 31 17.09 4.56 4.96
CA VAL A 31 16.65 4.74 3.57
C VAL A 31 17.11 6.08 3.01
N MET A 32 16.98 7.14 3.79
CA MET A 32 17.36 8.49 3.36
C MET A 32 18.88 8.64 3.19
N ILE A 33 19.66 8.11 4.15
CA ILE A 33 21.13 8.18 4.13
C ILE A 33 21.72 7.37 2.97
N LYS A 34 21.13 6.23 2.66
CA LYS A 34 21.59 5.30 1.62
C LYS A 34 21.13 5.64 0.20
N GLY A 35 20.43 6.74 0.00
CA GLY A 35 19.96 7.17 -1.31
C GLY A 35 18.91 6.25 -1.95
N VAL A 36 18.20 5.50 -1.12
CA VAL A 36 17.05 4.70 -1.58
C VAL A 36 15.92 5.63 -2.00
N GLN A 37 15.28 5.33 -3.10
CA GLN A 37 14.19 6.15 -3.61
C GLN A 37 12.92 5.93 -2.78
N PHE A 38 12.41 7.00 -2.19
CA PHE A 38 11.10 6.99 -1.58
C PHE A 38 10.04 7.16 -2.67
N THR A 39 9.40 6.06 -3.03
CA THR A 39 8.36 6.00 -4.05
C THR A 39 6.99 6.07 -3.39
N GLY A 40 6.28 7.12 -3.63
CA GLY A 40 4.97 7.34 -3.03
C GLY A 40 4.16 8.32 -3.85
N PRO A 41 3.28 9.11 -3.24
CA PRO A 41 2.32 9.99 -3.92
C PRO A 41 2.94 10.99 -4.90
N ARG A 42 4.22 11.27 -4.79
CA ARG A 42 4.94 12.22 -5.67
C ARG A 42 4.87 11.90 -7.15
N HIS A 43 4.72 10.63 -7.49
CA HIS A 43 4.75 10.13 -8.86
C HIS A 43 3.39 9.67 -9.36
N SER A 44 2.35 9.73 -8.51
CA SER A 44 0.99 9.35 -8.87
C SER A 44 0.22 10.54 -9.37
N THR A 45 -0.39 10.41 -10.53
CA THR A 45 -1.24 11.43 -11.14
C THR A 45 -2.71 11.01 -11.11
N TYR A 46 -3.59 11.96 -11.36
CA TYR A 46 -5.01 11.66 -11.50
C TYR A 46 -5.30 10.69 -12.67
N ASP A 47 -4.54 10.84 -13.75
CA ASP A 47 -4.66 9.96 -14.91
C ASP A 47 -4.23 8.53 -14.61
N ASP A 48 -3.23 8.33 -13.76
CA ASP A 48 -2.84 6.98 -13.30
C ASP A 48 -3.98 6.30 -12.55
N PHE A 49 -4.71 7.03 -11.71
CA PHE A 49 -5.88 6.49 -11.00
C PHE A 49 -7.01 6.12 -11.95
N LYS A 50 -7.26 6.92 -13.00
CA LYS A 50 -8.23 6.56 -14.04
C LYS A 50 -7.85 5.28 -14.76
N ILE A 51 -6.60 5.13 -15.14
CA ILE A 51 -6.10 3.92 -15.79
C ILE A 51 -6.31 2.70 -14.88
N LEU A 52 -6.00 2.84 -13.58
CA LEU A 52 -6.23 1.76 -12.62
C LEU A 52 -7.72 1.42 -12.47
N GLU A 53 -8.60 2.41 -12.44
CA GLU A 53 -10.04 2.21 -12.40
C GLU A 53 -10.54 1.42 -13.62
N GLU A 54 -10.09 1.79 -14.80
CA GLU A 54 -10.40 1.07 -16.05
C GLU A 54 -9.88 -0.37 -16.01
N MET A 55 -8.65 -0.58 -15.55
CA MET A 55 -8.06 -1.92 -15.42
C MET A 55 -8.84 -2.81 -14.45
N VAL A 56 -9.36 -2.25 -13.37
CA VAL A 56 -10.22 -2.97 -12.43
C VAL A 56 -11.57 -3.29 -13.07
N SER A 57 -12.20 -2.31 -13.74
CA SER A 57 -13.48 -2.49 -14.42
C SER A 57 -13.42 -3.54 -15.53
N ASP A 58 -12.29 -3.58 -16.25
CA ASP A 58 -12.05 -4.55 -17.33
C ASP A 58 -11.63 -5.94 -16.82
N GLY A 59 -11.50 -6.12 -15.52
CA GLY A 59 -11.06 -7.37 -14.92
C GLY A 59 -9.57 -7.69 -15.10
N LYS A 60 -8.77 -6.74 -15.57
CA LYS A 60 -7.31 -6.91 -15.72
C LYS A 60 -6.59 -6.89 -14.38
N VAL A 61 -7.14 -6.19 -13.41
CA VAL A 61 -6.65 -6.13 -12.02
C VAL A 61 -7.79 -6.51 -11.09
N GLN A 62 -7.55 -7.47 -10.23
CA GLN A 62 -8.51 -7.86 -9.19
C GLN A 62 -8.13 -7.22 -7.86
N LEU A 63 -9.08 -6.51 -7.26
CA LEU A 63 -8.95 -6.03 -5.90
C LEU A 63 -9.55 -7.07 -4.95
N ASN A 64 -8.73 -7.58 -4.07
CA ASN A 64 -9.22 -8.47 -3.04
C ASN A 64 -9.84 -7.66 -1.90
N ILE A 65 -11.16 -7.79 -1.73
CA ILE A 65 -11.91 -7.13 -0.65
C ILE A 65 -12.13 -8.17 0.45
N GLU A 66 -11.57 -7.92 1.61
CA GLU A 66 -11.70 -8.83 2.73
C GLU A 66 -13.06 -8.70 3.39
N LYS A 67 -13.51 -7.48 3.64
CA LYS A 67 -14.81 -7.23 4.26
C LYS A 67 -15.35 -5.85 3.91
N GLU A 68 -16.65 -5.79 3.68
CA GLU A 68 -17.40 -4.55 3.59
C GLU A 68 -18.09 -4.25 4.92
N TYR A 69 -18.03 -2.99 5.33
CA TYR A 69 -18.67 -2.48 6.54
C TYR A 69 -19.70 -1.43 6.17
N SER A 70 -20.81 -1.41 6.87
CA SER A 70 -21.80 -0.36 6.74
C SER A 70 -21.30 0.96 7.33
N PHE A 71 -21.83 2.09 6.86
CA PHE A 71 -21.50 3.39 7.39
C PHE A 71 -22.28 3.67 8.68
N SER A 72 -21.87 3.03 9.76
CA SER A 72 -22.39 3.24 11.12
C SER A 72 -21.22 3.36 12.10
N LEU A 73 -21.45 4.02 13.23
CA LEU A 73 -20.41 4.22 14.23
C LEU A 73 -19.79 2.89 14.71
N GLU A 74 -20.63 1.89 14.96
CA GLU A 74 -20.17 0.57 15.41
C GLU A 74 -19.37 -0.16 14.34
N SER A 75 -19.85 -0.18 13.10
CA SER A 75 -19.17 -0.83 11.98
C SER A 75 -17.83 -0.18 11.67
N VAL A 76 -17.76 1.15 11.71
CA VAL A 76 -16.51 1.88 11.50
C VAL A 76 -15.51 1.57 12.61
N ARG A 77 -15.94 1.56 13.87
CA ARG A 77 -15.08 1.18 14.99
C ARG A 77 -14.57 -0.26 14.87
N GLU A 78 -15.43 -1.17 14.46
CA GLU A 78 -15.04 -2.56 14.21
C GLU A 78 -14.01 -2.67 13.08
N ALA A 79 -14.22 -1.94 11.98
CA ALA A 79 -13.26 -1.89 10.88
C ALA A 79 -11.86 -1.43 11.33
N TYR A 80 -11.77 -0.38 12.15
CA TYR A 80 -10.50 0.08 12.70
C TYR A 80 -9.88 -0.91 13.69
N ARG A 81 -10.67 -1.55 14.55
CA ARG A 81 -10.16 -2.60 15.44
C ARG A 81 -9.57 -3.76 14.64
N SER A 82 -10.29 -4.21 13.62
CA SER A 82 -9.83 -5.27 12.73
C SER A 82 -8.56 -4.88 11.95
N LEU A 83 -8.48 -3.63 11.50
CA LEU A 83 -7.29 -3.10 10.83
C LEU A 83 -6.07 -3.12 11.78
N LYS A 84 -6.26 -2.76 13.04
CA LYS A 84 -5.21 -2.74 14.05
C LYS A 84 -4.62 -4.12 14.34
N LEU A 85 -5.41 -5.17 14.22
CA LEU A 85 -4.96 -6.55 14.39
C LEU A 85 -4.01 -7.00 13.25
N GLY A 86 -4.08 -6.37 12.10
CA GLY A 86 -3.23 -6.70 10.94
C GLY A 86 -3.58 -8.04 10.28
N HIS A 87 -2.60 -8.59 9.55
CA HIS A 87 -2.71 -9.88 8.85
C HIS A 87 -3.88 -10.00 7.86
N THR A 88 -4.16 -8.91 7.17
CA THR A 88 -5.25 -8.80 6.21
C THR A 88 -4.83 -9.21 4.81
N ARG A 89 -5.64 -10.00 4.11
CA ARG A 89 -5.43 -10.38 2.71
C ARG A 89 -6.23 -9.55 1.72
N GLY A 90 -6.53 -8.32 2.01
CA GLY A 90 -7.30 -7.49 1.12
C GLY A 90 -7.65 -6.16 1.75
N LYS A 91 -8.53 -5.44 1.07
CA LYS A 91 -8.99 -4.14 1.53
C LYS A 91 -10.25 -4.28 2.39
N ARG A 92 -10.31 -3.49 3.43
CA ARG A 92 -11.55 -3.24 4.18
C ARG A 92 -12.19 -2.00 3.61
N ILE A 93 -13.47 -2.11 3.29
CA ILE A 93 -14.23 -1.04 2.65
C ILE A 93 -15.37 -0.62 3.59
N ILE A 94 -15.52 0.69 3.76
CA ILE A 94 -16.70 1.26 4.41
C ILE A 94 -17.60 1.79 3.30
N LYS A 95 -18.78 1.20 3.18
CA LYS A 95 -19.74 1.54 2.14
C LYS A 95 -20.63 2.69 2.62
N ILE A 96 -20.38 3.87 2.09
CA ILE A 96 -21.08 5.10 2.47
C ILE A 96 -22.45 5.20 1.81
N ARG A 97 -22.54 4.66 0.57
CA ARG A 97 -23.78 4.62 -0.23
C ARG A 97 -24.01 3.22 -0.77
N GLU A 98 -25.24 2.85 -0.84
CA GLU A 98 -25.65 1.60 -1.47
C GLU A 98 -25.70 1.69 -3.00
#